data_e9a192c0f1f22837a802556cb5e353f5
#
_entry.id   e9a192c0f1f22837a802556cb5e353f5
#
_cell.length_a   1.000
_cell.length_b   1.000
_cell.length_c   1.000
_cell.angle_alpha   90.00
_cell.angle_beta   90.00
_cell.angle_gamma   90.00
#
_symmetry.space_group_name_H-M   'P 1'
#
loop_
_entity.id
_entity.type
_entity.pdbx_description
1 polymer ?
#
loop_
_entity_poly.entity_id
_entity_poly.type
_entity_poly.pdbx_seq_one_letter_code
_entity_poly.pdbx_strand_id
1 'polypeptide(L)'
;MLSSGLGENVSLNLNQGFFNGKVVVADNSVLAPFVDSGYDWLLYQIAGQVLVAPSVIDPNPAMKAEFNRYIGKAPEKIAQRRRDYLGKSGQLWVQAQLSPTELVYVEKYREKYKEHLEGKDGDLETLAIAKVRQGIILTNDKGLIFAAGKEDVQCFYPCQLLVLAVQWSLIPCCDAEHLYNDIFVRELKLFSKKRLYCKYQVPTCV
;
A
#
# COMPACT_ATOMS: atom_id res chain seq x y z
N MET A 1 -7.69 24.00 21.45
CA MET A 1 -8.34 22.79 22.01
C MET A 1 -8.89 22.01 20.84
N LEU A 2 -8.13 21.05 20.33
CA LEU A 2 -8.58 20.12 19.29
C LEU A 2 -8.99 18.84 20.01
N SER A 3 -10.30 18.61 20.10
CA SER A 3 -10.87 17.42 20.72
C SER A 3 -10.44 16.18 19.94
N SER A 4 -9.76 15.30 20.63
CA SER A 4 -9.37 13.96 20.24
C SER A 4 -10.62 13.07 20.06
N GLY A 5 -11.24 13.10 18.89
CA GLY A 5 -12.23 12.13 18.46
C GLY A 5 -11.56 10.79 18.08
N LEU A 6 -10.99 10.11 19.06
CA LEU A 6 -10.36 8.80 18.91
C LEU A 6 -11.23 7.78 19.63
N GLY A 7 -12.11 7.08 18.95
CA GLY A 7 -12.78 5.96 19.59
C GLY A 7 -14.06 5.43 18.96
N GLU A 8 -14.32 5.66 17.70
CA GLU A 8 -15.40 4.90 17.06
C GLU A 8 -14.81 3.71 16.30
N ASN A 9 -15.28 2.51 16.63
CA ASN A 9 -15.11 1.32 15.81
C ASN A 9 -15.85 1.57 14.49
N VAL A 10 -15.17 2.19 13.53
CA VAL A 10 -15.70 2.34 12.18
C VAL A 10 -15.69 0.95 11.57
N SER A 11 -16.85 0.29 11.60
CA SER A 11 -17.03 -0.91 10.80
C SER A 11 -16.84 -0.50 9.34
N LEU A 12 -15.84 -1.10 8.67
CA LEU A 12 -15.66 -0.95 7.23
C LEU A 12 -16.82 -1.69 6.55
N ASN A 13 -17.91 -1.00 6.32
CA ASN A 13 -19.09 -1.57 5.68
C ASN A 13 -19.04 -1.27 4.18
N LEU A 14 -17.98 -1.77 3.51
CA LEU A 14 -17.78 -1.60 2.07
C LEU A 14 -18.26 -2.85 1.34
N ASN A 15 -19.08 -2.64 0.32
CA ASN A 15 -19.54 -3.73 -0.55
C ASN A 15 -18.41 -4.30 -1.37
N GLN A 16 -18.46 -5.59 -1.66
CA GLN A 16 -17.57 -6.23 -2.62
C GLN A 16 -17.64 -5.47 -3.96
N GLY A 17 -16.48 -5.13 -4.52
CA GLY A 17 -16.41 -4.28 -5.71
C GLY A 17 -16.29 -2.78 -5.42
N PHE A 18 -16.12 -2.35 -4.17
CA PHE A 18 -15.92 -0.94 -3.81
C PHE A 18 -14.83 -0.25 -4.64
N PHE A 19 -13.78 -0.97 -4.98
CA PHE A 19 -12.67 -0.45 -5.79
C PHE A 19 -12.91 -0.49 -7.30
N ASN A 20 -13.98 -1.15 -7.77
CA ASN A 20 -14.26 -1.28 -9.20
C ASN A 20 -14.45 0.10 -9.85
N GLY A 21 -13.75 0.32 -10.97
CA GLY A 21 -13.78 1.57 -11.70
C GLY A 21 -13.04 2.74 -11.05
N LYS A 22 -12.40 2.51 -9.89
CA LYS A 22 -11.56 3.52 -9.23
C LYS A 22 -10.10 3.32 -9.60
N VAL A 23 -9.36 4.42 -9.66
CA VAL A 23 -7.89 4.39 -9.73
C VAL A 23 -7.36 4.03 -8.35
N VAL A 24 -6.67 2.91 -8.23
CA VAL A 24 -6.05 2.47 -6.99
C VAL A 24 -4.53 2.51 -7.15
N VAL A 25 -3.86 3.29 -6.33
CA VAL A 25 -2.41 3.45 -6.35
C VAL A 25 -1.81 2.75 -5.14
N ALA A 26 -0.93 1.78 -5.37
CA ALA A 26 -0.32 1.02 -4.29
C ALA A 26 1.13 1.47 -4.06
N ASP A 27 1.45 1.70 -2.78
CA ASP A 27 2.78 1.99 -2.29
C ASP A 27 3.53 0.71 -1.91
N ASN A 28 4.86 0.78 -1.85
CA ASN A 28 5.74 -0.32 -1.49
C ASN A 28 5.42 -0.92 -0.11
N SER A 29 4.99 -0.10 0.85
CA SER A 29 4.63 -0.55 2.20
C SER A 29 3.42 -1.50 2.26
N VAL A 30 2.64 -1.57 1.17
CA VAL A 30 1.56 -2.54 0.97
C VAL A 30 1.97 -3.64 0.00
N LEU A 31 2.58 -3.29 -1.14
CA LEU A 31 2.95 -4.27 -2.17
C LEU A 31 3.92 -5.32 -1.63
N ALA A 32 5.03 -4.89 -1.02
CA ALA A 32 6.07 -5.79 -0.58
C ALA A 32 5.57 -6.84 0.42
N PRO A 33 4.85 -6.51 1.50
CA PRO A 33 4.32 -7.50 2.42
C PRO A 33 3.39 -8.54 1.78
N PHE A 34 2.47 -8.10 0.90
CA PHE A 34 1.55 -9.03 0.23
C PHE A 34 2.28 -9.96 -0.74
N VAL A 35 3.25 -9.45 -1.50
CA VAL A 35 4.06 -10.25 -2.43
C VAL A 35 4.98 -11.20 -1.66
N ASP A 36 5.70 -10.72 -0.66
CA ASP A 36 6.67 -11.51 0.11
C ASP A 36 5.99 -12.68 0.85
N SER A 37 4.76 -12.50 1.28
CA SER A 37 3.95 -13.58 1.88
C SER A 37 3.29 -14.51 0.87
N GLY A 38 3.22 -14.13 -0.42
CA GLY A 38 2.56 -14.89 -1.48
C GLY A 38 1.05 -14.66 -1.56
N TYR A 39 0.58 -13.53 -1.04
CA TYR A 39 -0.82 -13.11 -1.08
C TYR A 39 -1.08 -11.94 -2.04
N ASP A 40 -0.21 -11.76 -3.06
CA ASP A 40 -0.39 -10.77 -4.12
C ASP A 40 -1.73 -10.95 -4.87
N TRP A 41 -2.20 -12.19 -5.02
CA TRP A 41 -3.50 -12.51 -5.57
C TRP A 41 -4.66 -11.91 -4.76
N LEU A 42 -4.51 -11.85 -3.41
CA LEU A 42 -5.53 -11.29 -2.52
C LEU A 42 -5.67 -9.78 -2.73
N LEU A 43 -4.55 -9.08 -2.87
CA LEU A 43 -4.55 -7.66 -3.19
C LEU A 43 -5.30 -7.38 -4.50
N TYR A 44 -5.07 -8.22 -5.52
CA TYR A 44 -5.79 -8.14 -6.80
C TYR A 44 -7.29 -8.43 -6.66
N GLN A 45 -7.67 -9.42 -5.87
CA GLN A 45 -9.09 -9.75 -5.63
C GLN A 45 -9.83 -8.62 -4.91
N ILE A 46 -9.15 -7.87 -4.05
CA ILE A 46 -9.75 -6.75 -3.31
C ILE A 46 -9.78 -5.49 -4.17
N ALA A 47 -8.65 -5.08 -4.71
CA ALA A 47 -8.44 -3.77 -5.31
C ALA A 47 -8.43 -3.77 -6.85
N GLY A 48 -8.44 -4.95 -7.47
CA GLY A 48 -8.22 -5.07 -8.91
C GLY A 48 -6.77 -4.80 -9.31
N GLN A 49 -6.57 -4.41 -10.55
CA GLN A 49 -5.26 -3.99 -11.04
C GLN A 49 -4.89 -2.65 -10.40
N VAL A 50 -3.72 -2.59 -9.75
CA VAL A 50 -3.23 -1.38 -9.10
C VAL A 50 -2.25 -0.61 -9.98
N LEU A 51 -2.27 0.71 -9.89
CA LEU A 51 -1.19 1.56 -10.39
C LEU A 51 -0.08 1.64 -9.36
N VAL A 52 1.14 1.68 -9.84
CA VAL A 52 2.32 1.81 -8.98
C VAL A 52 3.25 2.89 -9.55
N ALA A 53 3.75 3.75 -8.70
CA ALA A 53 4.65 4.83 -9.11
C ALA A 53 5.98 4.28 -9.66
N PRO A 54 6.62 4.96 -10.62
CA PRO A 54 7.88 4.51 -11.21
C PRO A 54 9.02 4.32 -10.21
N SER A 55 9.11 5.20 -9.22
CA SER A 55 10.12 5.07 -8.16
C SER A 55 9.84 3.93 -7.17
N VAL A 56 8.59 3.44 -7.13
CA VAL A 56 8.20 2.30 -6.27
C VAL A 56 8.55 0.98 -6.92
N ILE A 57 8.15 0.76 -8.16
CA ILE A 57 8.37 -0.50 -8.88
C ILE A 57 8.75 -0.26 -10.35
N ASP A 58 9.68 -1.05 -10.85
CA ASP A 58 10.05 -1.08 -12.26
C ASP A 58 9.99 -2.52 -12.78
N PRO A 59 9.41 -2.78 -13.96
CA PRO A 59 9.37 -4.12 -14.53
C PRO A 59 10.77 -4.69 -14.82
N ASN A 60 11.76 -3.83 -15.00
CA ASN A 60 13.16 -4.25 -15.11
C ASN A 60 13.76 -4.41 -13.69
N PRO A 61 14.09 -5.65 -13.25
CA PRO A 61 14.60 -5.89 -11.89
C PRO A 61 15.96 -5.23 -11.61
N ALA A 62 16.70 -4.80 -12.64
CA ALA A 62 17.98 -4.10 -12.50
C ALA A 62 17.81 -2.61 -12.11
N MET A 63 16.62 -2.06 -12.25
CA MET A 63 16.34 -0.67 -11.90
C MET A 63 16.28 -0.46 -10.38
N LYS A 64 16.64 0.77 -9.95
CA LYS A 64 16.75 1.12 -8.53
C LYS A 64 15.41 1.51 -7.87
N ALA A 65 14.27 1.03 -8.38
CA ALA A 65 12.98 1.20 -7.75
C ALA A 65 12.96 0.56 -6.34
N GLU A 66 12.15 1.09 -5.44
CA GLU A 66 12.15 0.67 -4.03
C GLU A 66 11.88 -0.83 -3.86
N PHE A 67 10.86 -1.35 -4.53
CA PHE A 67 10.51 -2.77 -4.51
C PHE A 67 11.65 -3.65 -5.02
N ASN A 68 12.34 -3.20 -6.08
CA ASN A 68 13.40 -3.97 -6.75
C ASN A 68 14.68 -4.08 -5.90
N ARG A 69 15.00 -3.04 -5.12
CA ARG A 69 16.24 -2.98 -4.32
C ARG A 69 16.43 -4.15 -3.36
N TYR A 70 15.35 -4.77 -2.92
CA TYR A 70 15.39 -5.86 -1.96
C TYR A 70 15.50 -7.24 -2.59
N ILE A 71 15.33 -7.38 -3.92
CA ILE A 71 15.39 -8.69 -4.60
C ILE A 71 16.75 -9.35 -4.36
N GLY A 72 17.85 -8.60 -4.52
CA GLY A 72 19.20 -9.13 -4.33
C GLY A 72 19.63 -9.34 -2.88
N LYS A 73 18.82 -8.91 -1.89
CA LYS A 73 19.13 -8.98 -0.46
C LYS A 73 18.17 -9.89 0.31
N ALA A 74 17.07 -10.28 -0.31
CA ALA A 74 16.05 -11.12 0.32
C ALA A 74 16.44 -12.60 0.26
N PRO A 75 15.91 -13.45 1.17
CA PRO A 75 15.96 -14.89 1.03
C PRO A 75 15.43 -15.33 -0.34
N GLU A 76 16.02 -16.37 -0.93
CA GLU A 76 15.70 -16.77 -2.33
C GLU A 76 14.20 -16.95 -2.59
N LYS A 77 13.46 -17.52 -1.65
CA LYS A 77 12.01 -17.70 -1.77
C LYS A 77 11.27 -16.35 -1.95
N ILE A 78 11.68 -15.32 -1.21
CA ILE A 78 11.10 -13.97 -1.29
C ILE A 78 11.57 -13.29 -2.59
N ALA A 79 12.87 -13.39 -2.90
CA ALA A 79 13.42 -12.84 -4.13
C ALA A 79 12.72 -13.42 -5.37
N GLN A 80 12.43 -14.72 -5.36
CA GLN A 80 11.68 -15.37 -6.44
C GLN A 80 10.24 -14.83 -6.55
N ARG A 81 9.52 -14.72 -5.44
CA ARG A 81 8.17 -14.14 -5.45
C ARG A 81 8.14 -12.72 -6.00
N ARG A 82 9.12 -11.91 -5.65
CA ARG A 82 9.23 -10.54 -6.19
C ARG A 82 9.52 -10.54 -7.69
N ARG A 83 10.42 -11.40 -8.19
CA ARG A 83 10.65 -11.58 -9.63
C ARG A 83 9.39 -12.03 -10.36
N ASP A 84 8.68 -13.02 -9.80
CA ASP A 84 7.43 -13.51 -10.37
C ASP A 84 6.37 -12.39 -10.42
N TYR A 85 6.30 -11.55 -9.38
CA TYR A 85 5.38 -10.42 -9.34
C TYR A 85 5.74 -9.36 -10.39
N LEU A 86 7.03 -9.06 -10.60
CA LEU A 86 7.46 -8.16 -11.68
C LEU A 86 7.00 -8.67 -13.05
N GLY A 87 7.06 -9.97 -13.29
CA GLY A 87 6.56 -10.61 -14.51
C GLY A 87 5.04 -10.50 -14.73
N LYS A 88 4.27 -10.12 -13.71
CA LYS A 88 2.81 -9.91 -13.79
C LYS A 88 2.42 -8.46 -14.11
N SER A 89 3.36 -7.64 -14.58
CA SER A 89 3.07 -6.30 -15.09
C SER A 89 2.03 -6.36 -16.22
N GLY A 90 1.08 -5.43 -16.19
CA GLY A 90 -0.07 -5.42 -17.11
C GLY A 90 -1.22 -6.33 -16.67
N GLN A 91 -1.01 -7.27 -15.75
CA GLN A 91 -2.04 -8.17 -15.20
C GLN A 91 -2.48 -7.72 -13.81
N LEU A 92 -1.57 -7.79 -12.82
CA LEU A 92 -1.86 -7.45 -11.43
C LEU A 92 -1.58 -5.99 -11.10
N TRP A 93 -0.63 -5.39 -11.79
CA TRP A 93 -0.22 -4.02 -11.60
C TRP A 93 0.24 -3.38 -12.91
N VAL A 94 0.23 -2.05 -12.94
CA VAL A 94 0.74 -1.23 -14.06
C VAL A 94 1.62 -0.14 -13.50
N GLN A 95 2.82 0.02 -14.07
CA GLN A 95 3.63 1.19 -13.77
C GLN A 95 2.96 2.45 -14.34
N ALA A 96 2.72 3.44 -13.50
CA ALA A 96 2.14 4.69 -13.92
C ALA A 96 3.15 5.47 -14.77
N GLN A 97 2.69 5.99 -15.91
CA GLN A 97 3.40 7.05 -16.62
C GLN A 97 2.94 8.38 -16.05
N LEU A 98 3.88 9.16 -15.50
CA LEU A 98 3.58 10.45 -14.91
C LEU A 98 3.26 11.47 -16.00
N SER A 99 2.10 12.07 -15.91
CA SER A 99 1.71 13.20 -16.76
C SER A 99 2.45 14.48 -16.36
N PRO A 100 2.55 15.50 -17.24
CA PRO A 100 3.13 16.79 -16.88
C PRO A 100 2.48 17.41 -15.63
N THR A 101 1.17 17.26 -15.46
CA THR A 101 0.45 17.74 -14.26
C THR A 101 0.90 17.01 -13.01
N GLU A 102 1.05 15.68 -13.06
CA GLU A 102 1.54 14.91 -11.91
C GLU A 102 2.96 15.29 -11.53
N LEU A 103 3.84 15.53 -12.50
CA LEU A 103 5.21 16.01 -12.23
C LEU A 103 5.22 17.38 -11.51
N VAL A 104 4.33 18.30 -11.89
CA VAL A 104 4.17 19.57 -11.19
C VAL A 104 3.72 19.35 -9.74
N TYR A 105 2.81 18.41 -9.51
CA TYR A 105 2.39 18.04 -8.14
C TYR A 105 3.50 17.38 -7.34
N VAL A 106 4.35 16.54 -7.94
CA VAL A 106 5.50 15.92 -7.28
C VAL A 106 6.43 17.01 -6.73
N GLU A 107 6.81 18.00 -7.55
CA GLU A 107 7.67 19.10 -7.09
C GLU A 107 7.01 19.96 -6.02
N LYS A 108 5.73 20.29 -6.18
CA LYS A 108 4.95 21.02 -5.16
C LYS A 108 4.93 20.26 -3.83
N TYR A 109 4.75 18.94 -3.86
CA TYR A 109 4.68 18.11 -2.65
C TYR A 109 6.05 17.90 -2.03
N ARG A 110 7.11 17.87 -2.81
CA ARG A 110 8.51 17.82 -2.33
C ARG A 110 8.81 18.99 -1.39
N GLU A 111 8.39 20.19 -1.77
CA GLU A 111 8.53 21.39 -0.93
C GLU A 111 7.56 21.36 0.26
N LYS A 112 6.29 21.09 -0.01
CA LYS A 112 5.20 21.17 0.98
C LYS A 112 5.34 20.16 2.11
N TYR A 113 5.79 18.94 1.79
CA TYR A 113 5.87 17.81 2.72
C TYR A 113 7.30 17.38 3.02
N LYS A 114 8.27 18.27 2.87
CA LYS A 114 9.70 17.98 3.06
C LYS A 114 9.98 17.25 4.39
N GLU A 115 9.38 17.70 5.49
CA GLU A 115 9.59 17.11 6.83
C GLU A 115 9.05 15.64 6.95
N HIS A 116 8.12 15.26 6.11
CA HIS A 116 7.43 13.95 6.18
C HIS A 116 7.83 12.98 5.08
N LEU A 117 8.20 13.50 3.89
CA LEU A 117 8.46 12.74 2.68
C LEU A 117 9.84 13.01 2.09
N GLU A 118 10.80 13.52 2.87
CA GLU A 118 12.17 13.78 2.39
C GLU A 118 12.84 12.49 1.91
N GLY A 119 13.37 12.53 0.68
CA GLY A 119 14.05 11.39 0.05
C GLY A 119 13.13 10.23 -0.37
N LYS A 120 11.81 10.45 -0.38
CA LYS A 120 10.81 9.44 -0.70
C LYS A 120 10.09 9.76 -2.02
N ASP A 121 10.80 9.66 -3.14
CA ASP A 121 10.23 9.96 -4.46
C ASP A 121 9.00 9.10 -4.77
N GLY A 122 9.00 7.82 -4.38
CA GLY A 122 7.87 6.91 -4.55
C GLY A 122 6.60 7.39 -3.86
N ASP A 123 6.71 7.91 -2.63
CA ASP A 123 5.57 8.45 -1.88
C ASP A 123 5.03 9.74 -2.53
N LEU A 124 5.94 10.62 -2.99
CA LEU A 124 5.56 11.86 -3.68
C LEU A 124 4.83 11.60 -5.00
N GLU A 125 5.36 10.66 -5.79
CA GLU A 125 4.73 10.23 -7.05
C GLU A 125 3.38 9.55 -6.80
N THR A 126 3.30 8.66 -5.80
CA THR A 126 2.06 7.98 -5.40
C THR A 126 0.98 8.99 -5.02
N LEU A 127 1.32 10.01 -4.22
CA LEU A 127 0.39 11.06 -3.83
C LEU A 127 -0.06 11.90 -5.04
N ALA A 128 0.86 12.27 -5.91
CA ALA A 128 0.57 13.07 -7.10
C ALA A 128 -0.37 12.33 -8.06
N ILE A 129 -0.09 11.03 -8.34
CA ILE A 129 -0.94 10.19 -9.18
C ILE A 129 -2.36 10.11 -8.59
N ALA A 130 -2.47 9.77 -7.30
CA ALA A 130 -3.76 9.63 -6.65
C ALA A 130 -4.55 10.96 -6.64
N LYS A 131 -3.89 12.09 -6.37
CA LYS A 131 -4.53 13.40 -6.37
C LYS A 131 -5.07 13.79 -7.75
N VAL A 132 -4.24 13.70 -8.78
CA VAL A 132 -4.59 14.12 -10.14
C VAL A 132 -5.66 13.22 -10.76
N ARG A 133 -5.55 11.91 -10.52
CA ARG A 133 -6.50 10.91 -11.06
C ARG A 133 -7.70 10.65 -10.16
N GLN A 134 -7.86 11.39 -9.06
CA GLN A 134 -8.94 11.20 -8.08
C GLN A 134 -8.99 9.76 -7.56
N GLY A 135 -7.82 9.20 -7.31
CA GLY A 135 -7.64 7.81 -6.92
C GLY A 135 -7.61 7.59 -5.41
N ILE A 136 -7.42 6.33 -5.06
CA ILE A 136 -7.28 5.83 -3.68
C ILE A 136 -5.84 5.34 -3.50
N ILE A 137 -5.22 5.62 -2.35
CA ILE A 137 -3.89 5.12 -2.02
C ILE A 137 -3.99 3.92 -1.09
N LEU A 138 -3.24 2.86 -1.41
CA LEU A 138 -2.97 1.74 -0.50
C LEU A 138 -1.58 1.94 0.10
N THR A 139 -1.50 2.24 1.40
CA THR A 139 -0.23 2.52 2.07
C THR A 139 -0.26 2.23 3.57
N ASN A 140 0.91 1.95 4.14
CA ASN A 140 1.15 1.89 5.58
C ASN A 140 2.18 2.95 6.03
N ASP A 141 2.64 3.83 5.13
CA ASP A 141 3.58 4.90 5.47
C ASP A 141 2.85 6.08 6.12
N LYS A 142 3.32 6.49 7.30
CA LYS A 142 2.71 7.57 8.10
C LYS A 142 2.82 8.93 7.43
N GLY A 143 3.95 9.20 6.78
CA GLY A 143 4.19 10.45 6.09
C GLY A 143 3.24 10.60 4.92
N LEU A 144 3.10 9.53 4.13
CA LEU A 144 2.19 9.49 2.99
C LEU A 144 0.72 9.60 3.43
N ILE A 145 0.33 8.91 4.51
CA ILE A 145 -1.02 9.01 5.10
C ILE A 145 -1.32 10.44 5.54
N PHE A 146 -0.36 11.09 6.23
CA PHE A 146 -0.52 12.47 6.67
C PHE A 146 -0.69 13.41 5.47
N ALA A 147 0.17 13.30 4.46
CA ALA A 147 0.13 14.13 3.27
C ALA A 147 -1.17 13.92 2.46
N ALA A 148 -1.59 12.66 2.28
CA ALA A 148 -2.83 12.31 1.62
C ALA A 148 -4.06 12.92 2.32
N GLY A 149 -4.11 12.86 3.65
CA GLY A 149 -5.18 13.50 4.43
C GLY A 149 -5.22 15.03 4.29
N LYS A 150 -4.08 15.69 4.06
CA LYS A 150 -4.01 17.14 3.79
C LYS A 150 -4.46 17.51 2.37
N GLU A 151 -4.40 16.56 1.46
CA GLU A 151 -4.79 16.70 0.05
C GLU A 151 -6.18 16.11 -0.25
N ASP A 152 -6.94 15.68 0.77
CA ASP A 152 -8.23 15.01 0.64
C ASP A 152 -8.17 13.75 -0.25
N VAL A 153 -7.06 13.02 -0.19
CA VAL A 153 -6.89 11.73 -0.88
C VAL A 153 -7.18 10.60 0.09
N GLN A 154 -8.07 9.71 -0.30
CA GLN A 154 -8.46 8.56 0.52
C GLN A 154 -7.33 7.53 0.58
N CYS A 155 -7.03 7.02 1.78
CA CYS A 155 -6.07 5.95 2.01
C CYS A 155 -6.74 4.72 2.61
N PHE A 156 -6.25 3.53 2.21
CA PHE A 156 -6.53 2.26 2.85
C PHE A 156 -5.25 1.62 3.37
N TYR A 157 -5.34 1.06 4.57
CA TYR A 157 -4.24 0.40 5.24
C TYR A 157 -4.29 -1.12 5.01
N PRO A 158 -3.17 -1.83 5.08
CA PRO A 158 -3.14 -3.29 4.93
C PRO A 158 -4.15 -4.03 5.81
N CYS A 159 -4.30 -3.62 7.06
CA CYS A 159 -5.26 -4.25 7.96
C CYS A 159 -6.73 -4.03 7.55
N GLN A 160 -7.06 -2.88 6.94
CA GLN A 160 -8.38 -2.66 6.37
C GLN A 160 -8.63 -3.58 5.19
N LEU A 161 -7.60 -3.82 4.35
CA LEU A 161 -7.68 -4.78 3.25
C LEU A 161 -7.92 -6.20 3.77
N LEU A 162 -7.25 -6.61 4.86
CA LEU A 162 -7.49 -7.92 5.48
C LEU A 162 -8.89 -8.05 6.06
N VAL A 163 -9.41 -7.00 6.69
CA VAL A 163 -10.80 -6.97 7.17
C VAL A 163 -11.78 -7.14 6.00
N LEU A 164 -11.57 -6.41 4.90
CA LEU A 164 -12.39 -6.56 3.69
C LEU A 164 -12.29 -7.97 3.09
N ALA A 165 -11.09 -8.54 3.06
CA ALA A 165 -10.88 -9.92 2.58
C ALA A 165 -11.71 -10.94 3.34
N VAL A 166 -11.80 -10.81 4.67
CA VAL A 166 -12.64 -11.68 5.51
C VAL A 166 -14.12 -11.39 5.28
N GLN A 167 -14.53 -10.12 5.28
CA GLN A 167 -15.92 -9.72 5.05
C GLN A 167 -16.46 -10.16 3.69
N TRP A 168 -15.60 -10.17 2.68
CA TRP A 168 -15.95 -10.63 1.33
C TRP A 168 -15.73 -12.12 1.12
N SER A 169 -15.40 -12.86 2.18
CA SER A 169 -15.16 -14.32 2.15
C SER A 169 -14.06 -14.74 1.16
N LEU A 170 -13.07 -13.89 0.94
CA LEU A 170 -11.91 -14.20 0.09
C LEU A 170 -10.91 -15.10 0.82
N ILE A 171 -10.75 -14.88 2.13
CA ILE A 171 -9.92 -15.71 3.01
C ILE A 171 -10.64 -15.95 4.34
N PRO A 172 -10.39 -17.06 5.04
CA PRO A 172 -10.88 -17.27 6.38
C PRO A 172 -10.21 -16.31 7.37
N CYS A 173 -10.89 -16.06 8.50
CA CYS A 173 -10.40 -15.17 9.55
C CYS A 173 -9.02 -15.58 10.10
N CYS A 174 -8.77 -16.88 10.27
CA CYS A 174 -7.49 -17.40 10.76
C CYS A 174 -6.32 -17.06 9.80
N ASP A 175 -6.55 -17.10 8.49
CA ASP A 175 -5.53 -16.74 7.51
C ASP A 175 -5.24 -15.23 7.54
N ALA A 176 -6.29 -14.41 7.71
CA ALA A 176 -6.12 -12.96 7.87
C ALA A 176 -5.33 -12.61 9.14
N GLU A 177 -5.60 -13.28 10.25
CA GLU A 177 -4.86 -13.11 11.51
C GLU A 177 -3.40 -13.56 11.37
N HIS A 178 -3.16 -14.69 10.70
CA HIS A 178 -1.82 -15.19 10.43
C HIS A 178 -1.02 -14.21 9.55
N LEU A 179 -1.61 -13.74 8.47
CA LEU A 179 -1.06 -12.72 7.60
C LEU A 179 -0.74 -11.44 8.37
N TYR A 180 -1.66 -10.96 9.18
CA TYR A 180 -1.46 -9.79 9.99
C TYR A 180 -0.26 -9.95 10.95
N ASN A 181 -0.17 -11.06 11.65
CA ASN A 181 0.90 -11.33 12.59
C ASN A 181 2.25 -11.55 11.91
N ASP A 182 2.29 -12.29 10.81
CA ASP A 182 3.53 -12.60 10.10
C ASP A 182 4.08 -11.40 9.33
N ILE A 183 3.22 -10.64 8.66
CA ILE A 183 3.64 -9.52 7.83
C ILE A 183 3.86 -8.27 8.68
N PHE A 184 2.87 -7.91 9.52
CA PHE A 184 2.87 -6.60 10.14
C PHE A 184 3.47 -6.58 11.54
N VAL A 185 3.35 -7.65 12.32
CA VAL A 185 3.87 -7.69 13.68
C VAL A 185 5.32 -8.14 13.72
N ARG A 186 5.73 -9.09 12.88
CA ARG A 186 7.12 -9.58 12.85
C ARG A 186 8.08 -8.60 12.18
N GLU A 187 7.71 -8.04 11.03
CA GLU A 187 8.54 -7.07 10.33
C GLU A 187 8.73 -5.78 11.13
N LEU A 188 7.71 -5.34 11.86
CA LEU A 188 7.83 -4.17 12.74
C LEU A 188 8.73 -4.38 13.95
N LYS A 189 8.95 -5.63 14.39
CA LYS A 189 9.96 -5.93 15.43
C LYS A 189 11.40 -5.75 14.93
N LEU A 190 11.63 -5.92 13.63
CA LEU A 190 12.94 -5.73 13.01
C LEU A 190 13.26 -4.25 12.73
N PHE A 191 12.26 -3.40 12.49
CA PHE A 191 12.43 -2.01 12.07
C PHE A 191 12.06 -0.95 13.10
N SER A 192 12.18 -1.25 14.38
CA SER A 192 11.88 -0.33 15.50
C SER A 192 10.40 -0.16 15.85
N LYS A 193 10.12 -0.12 17.15
CA LYS A 193 8.99 0.33 17.99
C LYS A 193 7.87 1.21 17.36
N LYS A 194 7.76 1.34 16.03
CA LYS A 194 6.71 2.07 15.36
C LYS A 194 5.44 1.20 15.34
N ARG A 195 4.53 1.51 16.25
CA ARG A 195 3.21 0.88 16.32
C ARG A 195 2.46 1.03 14.99
N LEU A 196 1.93 -0.08 14.49
CA LEU A 196 0.93 -0.06 13.42
C LEU A 196 -0.19 0.91 13.77
N TYR A 197 -0.50 1.81 12.85
CA TYR A 197 -1.67 2.69 12.95
C TYR A 197 -2.96 1.97 12.55
N CYS A 198 -3.01 0.66 12.70
CA CYS A 198 -4.25 -0.05 12.48
C CYS A 198 -5.13 0.03 13.72
N LYS A 199 -6.16 0.88 13.65
CA LYS A 199 -7.23 0.95 14.65
C LYS A 199 -8.25 -0.19 14.50
N TYR A 200 -8.12 -0.99 13.46
CA TYR A 200 -9.05 -2.07 13.19
C TYR A 200 -8.45 -3.35 13.75
N GLN A 201 -9.16 -3.97 14.67
CA GLN A 201 -8.85 -5.33 15.07
C GLN A 201 -9.17 -6.23 13.88
N VAL A 202 -8.16 -6.99 13.41
CA VAL A 202 -8.45 -8.11 12.52
C VAL A 202 -9.38 -9.04 13.30
N PRO A 203 -10.50 -9.49 12.73
CA PRO A 203 -11.40 -10.38 13.43
C PRO A 203 -10.62 -11.56 13.97
N THR A 204 -10.62 -11.72 15.30
CA THR A 204 -10.02 -12.90 15.92
C THR A 204 -10.89 -14.11 15.58
N CYS A 205 -10.25 -15.21 15.20
CA CYS A 205 -10.96 -16.48 15.03
C CYS A 205 -11.50 -16.92 16.39
N VAL A 206 -12.80 -17.07 16.50
CA VAL A 206 -13.47 -17.68 17.64
C VAL A 206 -13.49 -19.18 17.47
#